data_7419647d223f4cc4e70a808110de246d
#
_entry.id   7419647d223f4cc4e70a808110de246d
#
_cell.length_a   1.000
_cell.length_b   1.000
_cell.length_c   1.000
_cell.angle_alpha   90.00
_cell.angle_beta   90.00
_cell.angle_gamma   90.00
#
_symmetry.space_group_name_H-M   'P 1'
#
loop_
_entity.id
_entity.type
_entity.pdbx_description
1 polymer ?
#
loop_
_entity_poly.entity_id
_entity_poly.type
_entity_poly.pdbx_seq_one_letter_code
_entity_poly.pdbx_strand_id
1 'polypeptide(L)'
;MAGDLKPPAPRPTHLAEAVRFAWPYLARYRRGFALGMAALLMKDLLAAALPVVIRLGVDSLGAGFQLATLLGFAGLLVALSAVKGLFQYAMRLVLIGISRDVEFDMRNDLFARLVTLSGSFIARYRTGDIMARATNDLNAVRMMIGPGVMYFAETSITLVLAVAVMLTVDWRLTLIALTPAPLVSLAVIFFGGRIHDRFERIQAQFSDISSRVQETLSGMRVLRAYLQEQPELAHFEALNRDYVARNIALAKLSAVFYPVLQALIGLSFLLVLWAGGTRLLEGRISLGTFVMFNTYMGMLIW
;
A
#
# COMPACT_ATOMS: atom_id res chain seq x y z
N MET A 1 21.71 -31.55 29.07
CA MET A 1 20.63 -30.63 29.50
C MET A 1 20.94 -29.28 28.86
N ALA A 2 20.53 -29.06 27.61
CA ALA A 2 20.58 -27.76 26.95
C ALA A 2 19.16 -27.20 27.03
N GLY A 3 18.95 -26.28 27.99
CA GLY A 3 17.68 -25.59 28.14
C GLY A 3 17.39 -24.74 26.88
N ASP A 4 16.28 -24.99 26.24
CA ASP A 4 15.68 -24.17 25.20
C ASP A 4 15.46 -22.74 25.71
N LEU A 5 16.50 -21.92 25.63
CA LEU A 5 16.35 -20.47 25.80
C LEU A 5 15.72 -19.91 24.50
N LYS A 6 14.39 -20.03 24.45
CA LYS A 6 13.58 -19.31 23.48
C LYS A 6 13.97 -17.83 23.55
N PRO A 7 14.39 -17.21 22.45
CA PRO A 7 14.70 -15.78 22.48
C PRO A 7 13.49 -15.02 23.02
N PRO A 8 13.66 -13.98 23.85
CA PRO A 8 12.56 -13.21 24.38
C PRO A 8 11.72 -12.68 23.23
N ALA A 9 10.42 -12.88 23.29
CA ALA A 9 9.49 -12.34 22.30
C ALA A 9 9.77 -10.84 22.09
N PRO A 10 9.80 -10.36 20.85
CA PRO A 10 10.03 -8.95 20.58
C PRO A 10 8.98 -8.14 21.34
N ARG A 11 9.42 -7.23 22.21
CA ARG A 11 8.52 -6.29 22.87
C ARG A 11 7.80 -5.50 21.78
N PRO A 12 6.48 -5.25 21.93
CA PRO A 12 5.78 -4.38 20.98
C PRO A 12 6.49 -3.01 21.02
N THR A 13 7.30 -2.75 20.01
CA THR A 13 7.94 -1.45 19.85
C THR A 13 6.84 -0.46 19.51
N HIS A 14 6.55 0.46 20.43
CA HIS A 14 5.66 1.57 20.14
C HIS A 14 6.17 2.28 18.88
N LEU A 15 5.26 2.60 17.97
CA LEU A 15 5.59 3.28 16.70
C LEU A 15 6.52 4.49 16.92
N ALA A 16 6.34 5.17 18.07
CA ALA A 16 7.18 6.28 18.52
C ALA A 16 8.66 5.90 18.72
N GLU A 17 8.96 4.68 19.21
CA GLU A 17 10.35 4.22 19.40
C GLU A 17 11.01 3.91 18.06
N ALA A 18 10.26 3.29 17.13
CA ALA A 18 10.76 3.02 15.80
C ALA A 18 11.06 4.31 15.03
N VAL A 19 10.17 5.31 15.11
CA VAL A 19 10.38 6.63 14.52
C VAL A 19 11.57 7.34 15.17
N ARG A 20 11.68 7.29 16.50
CA ARG A 20 12.83 7.89 17.25
C ARG A 20 14.16 7.26 16.86
N PHE A 21 14.17 5.96 16.59
CA PHE A 21 15.36 5.23 16.12
C PHE A 21 15.74 5.61 14.68
N ALA A 22 14.77 5.75 13.79
CA ALA A 22 15.02 6.08 12.38
C ALA A 22 15.33 7.58 12.15
N TRP A 23 14.87 8.45 13.05
CA TRP A 23 14.98 9.89 12.90
C TRP A 23 16.42 10.43 12.68
N PRO A 24 17.47 9.98 13.41
CA PRO A 24 18.84 10.45 13.18
C PRO A 24 19.34 10.21 11.76
N TYR A 25 18.95 9.07 11.15
CA TYR A 25 19.30 8.74 9.78
C TYR A 25 18.55 9.63 8.79
N LEU A 26 17.25 9.83 8.98
CA LEU A 26 16.42 10.71 8.13
C LEU A 26 16.89 12.18 8.24
N ALA A 27 17.25 12.64 9.43
CA ALA A 27 17.70 14.01 9.67
C ALA A 27 18.98 14.36 8.89
N ARG A 28 19.83 13.38 8.61
CA ARG A 28 21.03 13.54 7.77
C ARG A 28 20.66 13.96 6.35
N TYR A 29 19.54 13.46 5.81
CA TYR A 29 19.06 13.71 4.44
C TYR A 29 17.89 14.71 4.36
N ARG A 30 17.66 15.51 5.42
CA ARG A 30 16.52 16.43 5.55
C ARG A 30 16.26 17.34 4.35
N ARG A 31 17.34 17.83 3.69
CA ARG A 31 17.20 18.73 2.53
C ARG A 31 16.66 17.97 1.32
N GLY A 32 17.21 16.81 1.02
CA GLY A 32 16.72 15.96 -0.05
C GLY A 32 15.30 15.49 0.22
N PHE A 33 15.00 15.08 1.46
CA PHE A 33 13.65 14.67 1.86
C PHE A 33 12.63 15.81 1.67
N ALA A 34 12.98 17.05 2.08
CA ALA A 34 12.12 18.22 1.85
C ALA A 34 11.90 18.50 0.35
N LEU A 35 12.95 18.36 -0.49
CA LEU A 35 12.82 18.51 -1.94
C LEU A 35 11.92 17.42 -2.54
N GLY A 36 12.07 16.17 -2.12
CA GLY A 36 11.20 15.07 -2.54
C GLY A 36 9.74 15.28 -2.15
N MET A 37 9.49 15.75 -0.91
CA MET A 37 8.15 16.10 -0.45
C MET A 37 7.57 17.32 -1.16
N ALA A 38 8.37 18.32 -1.51
CA ALA A 38 7.95 19.46 -2.32
C ALA A 38 7.57 19.02 -3.75
N ALA A 39 8.35 18.13 -4.36
CA ALA A 39 8.02 17.54 -5.65
C ALA A 39 6.71 16.72 -5.60
N LEU A 40 6.49 15.96 -4.51
CA LEU A 40 5.24 15.24 -4.26
C LEU A 40 4.06 16.20 -4.17
N LEU A 41 4.17 17.25 -3.37
CA LEU A 41 3.11 18.25 -3.22
C LEU A 41 2.79 18.92 -4.57
N MET A 42 3.82 19.32 -5.32
CA MET A 42 3.64 19.95 -6.64
C MET A 42 2.95 19.00 -7.63
N LYS A 43 3.36 17.73 -7.66
CA LYS A 43 2.71 16.68 -8.46
C LYS A 43 1.23 16.54 -8.10
N ASP A 44 0.88 16.52 -6.79
CA ASP A 44 -0.50 16.35 -6.34
C ASP A 44 -1.35 17.60 -6.60
N LEU A 45 -0.77 18.81 -6.47
CA LEU A 45 -1.44 20.05 -6.87
C LEU A 45 -1.77 20.05 -8.37
N LEU A 46 -0.82 19.64 -9.21
CA LEU A 46 -1.05 19.50 -10.65
C LEU A 46 -2.10 18.43 -10.96
N ALA A 47 -2.07 17.29 -10.23
CA ALA A 47 -3.06 16.23 -10.36
C ALA A 47 -4.46 16.73 -10.00
N ALA A 48 -4.59 17.51 -8.92
CA ALA A 48 -5.85 18.11 -8.49
C ALA A 48 -6.34 19.20 -9.47
N ALA A 49 -5.46 19.86 -10.20
CA ALA A 49 -5.84 20.86 -11.21
C ALA A 49 -6.42 20.23 -12.50
N LEU A 50 -6.04 18.99 -12.86
CA LEU A 50 -6.48 18.34 -14.09
C LEU A 50 -8.02 18.26 -14.23
N PRO A 51 -8.80 17.79 -13.21
CA PRO A 51 -10.26 17.76 -13.31
C PRO A 51 -10.88 19.16 -13.46
N VAL A 52 -10.24 20.19 -12.89
CA VAL A 52 -10.70 21.59 -13.04
C VAL A 52 -10.51 22.06 -14.49
N VAL A 53 -9.38 21.74 -15.12
CA VAL A 53 -9.16 22.06 -16.54
C VAL A 53 -10.13 21.30 -17.44
N ILE A 54 -10.42 20.02 -17.12
CA ILE A 54 -11.45 19.24 -17.83
C ILE A 54 -12.81 19.92 -17.72
N ARG A 55 -13.19 20.38 -16.53
CA ARG A 55 -14.42 21.14 -16.32
C ARG A 55 -14.50 22.34 -17.24
N LEU A 56 -13.47 23.20 -17.24
CA LEU A 56 -13.43 24.40 -18.07
C LEU A 56 -13.50 24.07 -19.56
N GLY A 57 -12.81 23.03 -20.00
CA GLY A 57 -12.86 22.55 -21.37
C GLY A 57 -14.26 22.08 -21.78
N VAL A 58 -14.91 21.26 -20.94
CA VAL A 58 -16.27 20.76 -21.20
C VAL A 58 -17.29 21.90 -21.22
N ASP A 59 -17.20 22.83 -20.26
CA ASP A 59 -18.11 23.99 -20.20
C ASP A 59 -17.94 24.90 -21.43
N SER A 60 -16.72 25.06 -21.96
CA SER A 60 -16.48 25.83 -23.17
C SER A 60 -17.11 25.22 -24.44
N LEU A 61 -17.28 23.89 -24.49
CA LEU A 61 -17.97 23.21 -25.60
C LEU A 61 -19.47 23.55 -25.62
N GLY A 62 -20.07 23.74 -24.45
CA GLY A 62 -21.49 24.13 -24.33
C GLY A 62 -21.77 25.58 -24.76
N ALA A 63 -20.76 26.46 -24.72
CA ALA A 63 -20.88 27.89 -25.10
C ALA A 63 -20.71 28.16 -26.61
N GLY A 64 -20.22 27.15 -27.37
CA GLY A 64 -19.97 27.23 -28.82
C GLY A 64 -18.73 26.46 -29.20
N PHE A 65 -18.87 25.57 -30.15
CA PHE A 65 -17.77 24.72 -30.60
C PHE A 65 -16.75 25.52 -31.41
N GLN A 66 -15.55 25.68 -30.88
CA GLN A 66 -14.37 26.20 -31.60
C GLN A 66 -13.23 25.20 -31.46
N LEU A 67 -12.77 24.68 -32.60
CA LEU A 67 -11.66 23.71 -32.65
C LEU A 67 -10.39 24.24 -31.98
N ALA A 68 -10.09 25.54 -32.18
CA ALA A 68 -8.94 26.19 -31.54
C ALA A 68 -8.99 26.15 -30.02
N THR A 69 -10.15 26.43 -29.43
CA THR A 69 -10.37 26.35 -27.96
C THR A 69 -10.19 24.95 -27.45
N LEU A 70 -10.76 23.93 -28.14
CA LEU A 70 -10.62 22.53 -27.78
C LEU A 70 -9.16 22.08 -27.82
N LEU A 71 -8.43 22.41 -28.91
CA LEU A 71 -7.01 22.10 -29.02
C LEU A 71 -6.17 22.80 -27.93
N GLY A 72 -6.55 24.03 -27.55
CA GLY A 72 -5.93 24.75 -26.43
C GLY A 72 -6.07 24.00 -25.08
N PHE A 73 -7.29 23.56 -24.72
CA PHE A 73 -7.49 22.77 -23.50
C PHE A 73 -6.81 21.41 -23.57
N ALA A 74 -6.85 20.72 -24.71
CA ALA A 74 -6.15 19.46 -24.93
C ALA A 74 -4.63 19.63 -24.75
N GLY A 75 -4.06 20.67 -25.37
CA GLY A 75 -2.64 21.03 -25.20
C GLY A 75 -2.28 21.35 -23.75
N LEU A 76 -3.15 22.10 -23.06
CA LEU A 76 -2.95 22.41 -21.63
C LEU A 76 -2.98 21.14 -20.76
N LEU A 77 -3.92 20.22 -21.01
CA LEU A 77 -3.99 18.94 -20.29
C LEU A 77 -2.72 18.08 -20.52
N VAL A 78 -2.23 18.02 -21.75
CA VAL A 78 -0.98 17.31 -22.08
C VAL A 78 0.21 17.97 -21.38
N ALA A 79 0.31 19.31 -21.45
CA ALA A 79 1.39 20.06 -20.78
C ALA A 79 1.38 19.86 -19.26
N LEU A 80 0.21 20.00 -18.59
CA LEU A 80 0.07 19.75 -17.16
C LEU A 80 0.40 18.29 -16.79
N SER A 81 -0.02 17.33 -17.61
CA SER A 81 0.29 15.91 -17.38
C SER A 81 1.78 15.62 -17.54
N ALA A 82 2.45 16.26 -18.52
CA ALA A 82 3.90 16.14 -18.72
C ALA A 82 4.68 16.73 -17.53
N VAL A 83 4.30 17.94 -17.08
CA VAL A 83 4.92 18.61 -15.93
C VAL A 83 4.68 17.80 -14.64
N LYS A 84 3.45 17.31 -14.43
CA LYS A 84 3.13 16.38 -13.33
C LYS A 84 4.02 15.13 -13.38
N GLY A 85 4.19 14.54 -14.58
CA GLY A 85 5.06 13.37 -14.78
C GLY A 85 6.51 13.65 -14.40
N LEU A 86 7.04 14.83 -14.73
CA LEU A 86 8.39 15.26 -14.37
C LEU A 86 8.54 15.35 -12.85
N PHE A 87 7.59 15.97 -12.13
CA PHE A 87 7.62 16.05 -10.68
C PHE A 87 7.45 14.67 -10.03
N GLN A 88 6.64 13.79 -10.61
CA GLN A 88 6.49 12.39 -10.14
C GLN A 88 7.80 11.61 -10.28
N TYR A 89 8.51 11.80 -11.40
CA TYR A 89 9.82 11.20 -11.60
C TYR A 89 10.83 11.73 -10.58
N ALA A 90 10.93 13.06 -10.42
CA ALA A 90 11.83 13.69 -9.46
C ALA A 90 11.54 13.24 -8.02
N MET A 91 10.28 13.22 -7.61
CA MET A 91 9.84 12.72 -6.31
C MET A 91 10.32 11.29 -6.06
N ARG A 92 10.06 10.37 -7.01
CA ARG A 92 10.47 8.97 -6.88
C ARG A 92 11.99 8.83 -6.81
N LEU A 93 12.71 9.51 -7.68
CA LEU A 93 14.18 9.47 -7.71
C LEU A 93 14.76 9.91 -6.37
N VAL A 94 14.27 11.02 -5.82
CA VAL A 94 14.79 11.61 -4.58
C VAL A 94 14.37 10.78 -3.36
N LEU A 95 13.08 10.49 -3.17
CA LEU A 95 12.60 9.81 -1.96
C LEU A 95 13.04 8.34 -1.89
N ILE A 96 13.03 7.63 -3.03
CA ILE A 96 13.53 6.26 -3.09
C ILE A 96 15.06 6.25 -2.95
N GLY A 97 15.77 7.20 -3.57
CA GLY A 97 17.22 7.38 -3.41
C GLY A 97 17.60 7.54 -1.93
N ILE A 98 16.97 8.49 -1.22
CA ILE A 98 17.21 8.70 0.21
C ILE A 98 16.94 7.43 1.02
N SER A 99 15.89 6.68 0.72
CA SER A 99 15.61 5.43 1.44
C SER A 99 16.73 4.39 1.26
N ARG A 100 17.41 4.39 0.10
CA ARG A 100 18.59 3.55 -0.16
C ARG A 100 19.83 4.05 0.58
N ASP A 101 20.02 5.36 0.64
CA ASP A 101 21.13 5.94 1.40
C ASP A 101 20.99 5.67 2.90
N VAL A 102 19.77 5.78 3.44
CA VAL A 102 19.46 5.40 4.83
C VAL A 102 19.70 3.91 5.07
N GLU A 103 19.28 3.04 4.16
CA GLU A 103 19.57 1.60 4.23
C GLU A 103 21.07 1.33 4.26
N PHE A 104 21.83 2.02 3.41
CA PHE A 104 23.28 1.91 3.35
C PHE A 104 23.93 2.33 4.68
N ASP A 105 23.57 3.50 5.22
CA ASP A 105 24.08 4.00 6.50
C ASP A 105 23.77 3.02 7.64
N MET A 106 22.51 2.57 7.73
CA MET A 106 22.09 1.62 8.78
C MET A 106 22.82 0.27 8.66
N ARG A 107 23.08 -0.21 7.44
CA ARG A 107 23.81 -1.47 7.20
C ARG A 107 25.27 -1.33 7.64
N ASN A 108 25.90 -0.22 7.32
CA ASN A 108 27.28 0.05 7.74
C ASN A 108 27.39 0.16 9.27
N ASP A 109 26.48 0.88 9.92
CA ASP A 109 26.45 1.02 11.38
C ASP A 109 26.18 -0.33 12.06
N LEU A 110 25.28 -1.15 11.50
CA LEU A 110 25.03 -2.50 11.99
C LEU A 110 26.31 -3.35 11.90
N PHE A 111 26.98 -3.36 10.74
CA PHE A 111 28.19 -4.13 10.54
C PHE A 111 29.32 -3.65 11.45
N ALA A 112 29.51 -2.35 11.56
CA ALA A 112 30.51 -1.77 12.48
C ALA A 112 30.29 -2.21 13.94
N ARG A 113 29.02 -2.32 14.37
CA ARG A 113 28.70 -2.85 15.72
C ARG A 113 28.92 -4.37 15.81
N LEU A 114 28.54 -5.13 14.77
CA LEU A 114 28.72 -6.58 14.78
C LEU A 114 30.17 -7.01 14.96
N VAL A 115 31.13 -6.32 14.32
CA VAL A 115 32.56 -6.65 14.45
C VAL A 115 33.15 -6.30 15.82
N THR A 116 32.46 -5.48 16.64
CA THR A 116 32.87 -5.13 18.00
C THR A 116 32.24 -6.02 19.08
N LEU A 117 31.30 -6.90 18.69
CA LEU A 117 30.63 -7.80 19.64
C LEU A 117 31.55 -8.92 20.12
N SER A 118 31.36 -9.34 21.37
CA SER A 118 32.13 -10.42 21.98
C SER A 118 31.86 -11.77 21.32
N GLY A 119 32.84 -12.66 21.35
CA GLY A 119 32.68 -14.04 20.86
C GLY A 119 31.53 -14.80 21.55
N SER A 120 31.23 -14.49 22.80
CA SER A 120 30.09 -15.06 23.55
C SER A 120 28.73 -14.64 22.98
N PHE A 121 28.62 -13.44 22.43
CA PHE A 121 27.40 -13.01 21.73
C PHE A 121 27.21 -13.83 20.44
N ILE A 122 28.26 -13.94 19.62
CA ILE A 122 28.21 -14.68 18.34
C ILE A 122 27.92 -16.17 18.59
N ALA A 123 28.44 -16.76 19.65
CA ALA A 123 28.16 -18.13 20.03
C ALA A 123 26.69 -18.36 20.48
N ARG A 124 26.01 -17.31 21.00
CA ARG A 124 24.62 -17.36 21.48
C ARG A 124 23.61 -17.20 20.35
N TYR A 125 23.91 -16.40 19.33
CA TYR A 125 23.00 -16.09 18.21
C TYR A 125 23.44 -16.80 16.96
N ARG A 126 22.48 -17.40 16.24
CA ARG A 126 22.78 -18.07 14.97
C ARG A 126 23.18 -17.05 13.92
N THR A 127 24.23 -17.33 13.16
CA THR A 127 24.68 -16.45 12.06
C THR A 127 23.55 -16.14 11.07
N GLY A 128 22.66 -17.12 10.81
CA GLY A 128 21.49 -16.93 9.95
C GLY A 128 20.51 -15.86 10.47
N ASP A 129 20.29 -15.77 11.79
CA ASP A 129 19.40 -14.75 12.37
C ASP A 129 20.00 -13.36 12.22
N ILE A 130 21.32 -13.24 12.40
CA ILE A 130 22.04 -11.98 12.21
C ILE A 130 21.97 -11.55 10.73
N MET A 131 22.18 -12.47 9.82
CA MET A 131 22.09 -12.21 8.38
C MET A 131 20.67 -11.84 7.96
N ALA A 132 19.64 -12.51 8.48
CA ALA A 132 18.24 -12.16 8.22
C ALA A 132 17.92 -10.73 8.66
N ARG A 133 18.39 -10.30 9.81
CA ARG A 133 18.24 -8.92 10.31
C ARG A 133 19.00 -7.91 9.44
N ALA A 134 20.22 -8.24 9.03
CA ALA A 134 21.06 -7.39 8.19
C ALA A 134 20.53 -7.24 6.76
N THR A 135 19.66 -8.13 6.30
CA THR A 135 19.09 -8.11 4.94
C THR A 135 17.59 -7.81 4.96
N ASN A 136 16.78 -8.70 5.53
CA ASN A 136 15.32 -8.61 5.45
C ASN A 136 14.75 -7.48 6.31
N ASP A 137 15.19 -7.36 7.58
CA ASP A 137 14.65 -6.34 8.49
C ASP A 137 15.07 -4.94 8.04
N LEU A 138 16.31 -4.75 7.58
CA LEU A 138 16.75 -3.48 7.00
C LEU A 138 15.99 -3.12 5.73
N ASN A 139 15.70 -4.11 4.88
CA ASN A 139 14.85 -3.88 3.71
C ASN A 139 13.42 -3.47 4.11
N ALA A 140 12.85 -4.07 5.15
CA ALA A 140 11.55 -3.68 5.68
C ALA A 140 11.55 -2.23 6.20
N VAL A 141 12.58 -1.82 6.94
CA VAL A 141 12.77 -0.43 7.40
C VAL A 141 12.88 0.53 6.21
N ARG A 142 13.67 0.18 5.19
CA ARG A 142 13.77 0.97 3.95
C ARG A 142 12.42 1.15 3.27
N MET A 143 11.63 0.06 3.15
CA MET A 143 10.30 0.12 2.53
C MET A 143 9.34 1.00 3.32
N MET A 144 9.46 1.03 4.64
CA MET A 144 8.67 1.91 5.49
C MET A 144 9.06 3.39 5.30
N ILE A 145 10.36 3.72 5.35
CA ILE A 145 10.88 5.10 5.27
C ILE A 145 10.71 5.70 3.88
N GLY A 146 10.94 4.92 2.82
CA GLY A 146 10.83 5.39 1.43
C GLY A 146 9.41 5.25 0.88
N PRO A 147 9.07 4.10 0.27
CA PRO A 147 7.76 3.90 -0.34
C PRO A 147 6.59 4.09 0.64
N GLY A 148 6.70 3.64 1.89
CA GLY A 148 5.63 3.75 2.89
C GLY A 148 5.26 5.20 3.17
N VAL A 149 6.25 6.04 3.51
CA VAL A 149 6.02 7.48 3.75
C VAL A 149 5.54 8.17 2.48
N MET A 150 6.12 7.83 1.32
CA MET A 150 5.73 8.40 0.03
C MET A 150 4.25 8.13 -0.28
N TYR A 151 3.80 6.88 -0.22
CA TYR A 151 2.40 6.52 -0.51
C TYR A 151 1.43 7.09 0.51
N PHE A 152 1.80 7.10 1.79
CA PHE A 152 0.96 7.70 2.83
C PHE A 152 0.77 9.21 2.60
N ALA A 153 1.85 9.94 2.31
CA ALA A 153 1.79 11.36 2.02
C ALA A 153 1.01 11.65 0.73
N GLU A 154 1.29 10.91 -0.35
CA GLU A 154 0.60 11.03 -1.63
C GLU A 154 -0.91 10.85 -1.47
N THR A 155 -1.35 9.75 -0.84
CA THR A 155 -2.76 9.45 -0.63
C THR A 155 -3.44 10.52 0.24
N SER A 156 -2.78 10.94 1.33
CA SER A 156 -3.34 11.95 2.24
C SER A 156 -3.49 13.31 1.56
N ILE A 157 -2.47 13.76 0.83
CA ILE A 157 -2.49 15.04 0.12
C ILE A 157 -3.53 15.02 -1.01
N THR A 158 -3.55 13.97 -1.83
CA THR A 158 -4.54 13.81 -2.89
C THR A 158 -5.97 13.84 -2.33
N LEU A 159 -6.23 13.12 -1.23
CA LEU A 159 -7.55 13.12 -0.56
C LEU A 159 -7.94 14.53 -0.12
N VAL A 160 -7.05 15.22 0.59
CA VAL A 160 -7.34 16.58 1.11
C VAL A 160 -7.57 17.57 -0.04
N LEU A 161 -6.73 17.55 -1.07
CA LEU A 161 -6.86 18.45 -2.21
C LEU A 161 -8.14 18.18 -3.01
N ALA A 162 -8.43 16.92 -3.31
CA ALA A 162 -9.63 16.56 -4.07
C ALA A 162 -10.90 16.96 -3.32
N VAL A 163 -10.99 16.60 -2.03
CA VAL A 163 -12.15 16.95 -1.22
C VAL A 163 -12.27 18.48 -1.04
N ALA A 164 -11.17 19.19 -0.83
CA ALA A 164 -11.17 20.65 -0.71
C ALA A 164 -11.72 21.30 -1.99
N VAL A 165 -11.24 20.91 -3.18
CA VAL A 165 -11.76 21.45 -4.45
C VAL A 165 -13.23 21.08 -4.64
N MET A 166 -13.64 19.87 -4.40
CA MET A 166 -15.03 19.44 -4.52
C MET A 166 -15.96 20.25 -3.59
N LEU A 167 -15.54 20.51 -2.34
CA LEU A 167 -16.30 21.32 -1.38
C LEU A 167 -16.46 22.78 -1.81
N THR A 168 -15.44 23.38 -2.44
CA THR A 168 -15.54 24.75 -2.94
C THR A 168 -16.50 24.91 -4.11
N VAL A 169 -16.71 23.83 -4.89
CA VAL A 169 -17.60 23.85 -6.05
C VAL A 169 -19.04 23.55 -5.69
N ASP A 170 -19.30 22.45 -5.00
CA ASP A 170 -20.63 22.10 -4.45
C ASP A 170 -20.48 21.21 -3.22
N TRP A 171 -20.62 21.80 -2.04
CA TRP A 171 -20.47 21.08 -0.77
C TRP A 171 -21.53 19.99 -0.55
N ARG A 172 -22.77 20.20 -1.05
CA ARG A 172 -23.85 19.21 -0.89
C ARG A 172 -23.62 18.00 -1.76
N LEU A 173 -23.20 18.21 -3.02
CA LEU A 173 -22.86 17.10 -3.91
C LEU A 173 -21.65 16.35 -3.40
N THR A 174 -20.65 17.03 -2.82
CA THR A 174 -19.49 16.43 -2.19
C THR A 174 -19.87 15.51 -1.03
N LEU A 175 -20.74 15.96 -0.12
CA LEU A 175 -21.20 15.13 1.00
C LEU A 175 -21.95 13.89 0.52
N ILE A 176 -22.81 14.03 -0.50
CA ILE A 176 -23.53 12.89 -1.10
C ILE A 176 -22.54 11.90 -1.73
N ALA A 177 -21.56 12.41 -2.48
CA ALA A 177 -20.54 11.60 -3.13
C ALA A 177 -19.69 10.81 -2.14
N LEU A 178 -19.37 11.39 -0.98
CA LEU A 178 -18.55 10.77 0.07
C LEU A 178 -19.36 9.90 1.04
N THR A 179 -20.68 9.87 0.97
CA THR A 179 -21.53 9.05 1.87
C THR A 179 -21.13 7.57 1.90
N PRO A 180 -20.75 6.91 0.79
CA PRO A 180 -20.29 5.51 0.84
C PRO A 180 -18.88 5.32 1.41
N ALA A 181 -18.04 6.35 1.52
CA ALA A 181 -16.64 6.23 1.95
C ALA A 181 -16.48 5.60 3.36
N PRO A 182 -17.28 5.95 4.38
CA PRO A 182 -17.25 5.25 5.67
C PRO A 182 -17.60 3.77 5.56
N LEU A 183 -18.54 3.40 4.69
CA LEU A 183 -18.90 1.98 4.46
C LEU A 183 -17.76 1.22 3.79
N VAL A 184 -17.04 1.85 2.85
CA VAL A 184 -15.83 1.27 2.25
C VAL A 184 -14.78 1.03 3.33
N SER A 185 -14.53 2.01 4.20
CA SER A 185 -13.56 1.87 5.30
C SER A 185 -13.94 0.75 6.26
N LEU A 186 -15.22 0.66 6.64
CA LEU A 186 -15.72 -0.43 7.48
C LEU A 186 -15.57 -1.80 6.80
N ALA A 187 -15.87 -1.88 5.50
CA ALA A 187 -15.69 -3.11 4.73
C ALA A 187 -14.20 -3.53 4.71
N VAL A 188 -13.28 -2.59 4.45
CA VAL A 188 -11.83 -2.87 4.45
C VAL A 188 -11.36 -3.35 5.82
N ILE A 189 -11.76 -2.72 6.92
CA ILE A 189 -11.40 -3.13 8.28
C ILE A 189 -11.96 -4.53 8.59
N PHE A 190 -13.23 -4.75 8.28
CA PHE A 190 -13.93 -6.01 8.59
C PHE A 190 -13.37 -7.20 7.81
N PHE A 191 -13.17 -7.05 6.50
CA PHE A 191 -12.62 -8.12 5.66
C PHE A 191 -11.11 -8.24 5.82
N GLY A 192 -10.39 -7.11 5.94
CA GLY A 192 -8.93 -7.08 6.07
C GLY A 192 -8.43 -7.88 7.26
N GLY A 193 -9.03 -7.68 8.45
CA GLY A 193 -8.70 -8.46 9.65
C GLY A 193 -8.90 -9.97 9.41
N ARG A 194 -10.07 -10.35 8.86
CA ARG A 194 -10.36 -11.77 8.58
C ARG A 194 -9.46 -12.41 7.52
N ILE A 195 -9.09 -11.65 6.49
CA ILE A 195 -8.15 -12.09 5.47
C ILE A 195 -6.78 -12.32 6.10
N HIS A 196 -6.33 -11.39 6.96
CA HIS A 196 -5.06 -11.49 7.66
C HIS A 196 -5.00 -12.73 8.56
N ASP A 197 -6.01 -12.95 9.42
CA ASP A 197 -6.09 -14.13 10.29
C ASP A 197 -6.06 -15.45 9.52
N ARG A 198 -6.76 -15.51 8.39
CA ARG A 198 -6.76 -16.71 7.53
C ARG A 198 -5.42 -16.91 6.84
N PHE A 199 -4.79 -15.83 6.41
CA PHE A 199 -3.46 -15.89 5.80
C PHE A 199 -2.41 -16.39 6.80
N GLU A 200 -2.43 -15.92 8.06
CA GLU A 200 -1.54 -16.43 9.11
C GLU A 200 -1.73 -17.94 9.35
N ARG A 201 -2.99 -18.42 9.38
CA ARG A 201 -3.28 -19.86 9.52
C ARG A 201 -2.76 -20.67 8.32
N ILE A 202 -2.78 -20.13 7.11
CA ILE A 202 -2.20 -20.76 5.92
C ILE A 202 -0.68 -20.81 6.04
N GLN A 203 -0.04 -19.73 6.50
CA GLN A 203 1.41 -19.69 6.71
C GLN A 203 1.86 -20.68 7.78
N ALA A 204 1.12 -20.81 8.90
CA ALA A 204 1.39 -21.81 9.92
C ALA A 204 1.31 -23.22 9.34
N GLN A 205 0.23 -23.55 8.59
CA GLN A 205 0.09 -24.85 7.93
C GLN A 205 1.20 -25.14 6.92
N PHE A 206 1.62 -24.12 6.17
CA PHE A 206 2.74 -24.26 5.23
C PHE A 206 4.07 -24.55 5.95
N SER A 207 4.27 -23.93 7.12
CA SER A 207 5.42 -24.23 8.00
C SER A 207 5.40 -25.68 8.49
N ASP A 208 4.24 -26.20 8.88
CA ASP A 208 4.07 -27.58 9.33
C ASP A 208 4.39 -28.57 8.19
N ILE A 209 3.87 -28.30 6.99
CA ILE A 209 4.20 -29.08 5.78
C ILE A 209 5.72 -29.06 5.50
N SER A 210 6.33 -27.87 5.53
CA SER A 210 7.77 -27.69 5.25
C SER A 210 8.62 -28.44 6.30
N SER A 211 8.25 -28.36 7.58
CA SER A 211 8.92 -29.06 8.65
C SER A 211 8.80 -30.58 8.48
N ARG A 212 7.62 -31.05 8.08
CA ARG A 212 7.39 -32.49 7.84
C ARG A 212 8.23 -33.00 6.67
N VAL A 213 8.29 -32.25 5.56
CA VAL A 213 9.13 -32.60 4.41
C VAL A 213 10.61 -32.67 4.82
N GLN A 214 11.09 -31.69 5.58
CA GLN A 214 12.47 -31.66 6.06
C GLN A 214 12.76 -32.86 6.99
N GLU A 215 11.86 -33.19 7.91
CA GLU A 215 11.96 -34.34 8.80
C GLU A 215 12.01 -35.66 8.00
N THR A 216 11.07 -35.84 7.07
CA THR A 216 10.98 -37.01 6.20
C THR A 216 12.24 -37.20 5.36
N LEU A 217 12.74 -36.13 4.71
CA LEU A 217 13.97 -36.18 3.90
C LEU A 217 15.19 -36.50 4.76
N SER A 218 15.29 -35.92 5.95
CA SER A 218 16.40 -36.19 6.89
C SER A 218 16.36 -37.61 7.43
N GLY A 219 15.15 -38.14 7.68
CA GLY A 219 14.91 -39.50 8.20
C GLY A 219 14.65 -40.55 7.14
N MET A 220 14.85 -40.27 5.84
CA MET A 220 14.50 -41.17 4.72
C MET A 220 15.04 -42.56 4.86
N ARG A 221 16.26 -42.72 5.40
CA ARG A 221 16.93 -44.02 5.60
C ARG A 221 16.20 -44.86 6.65
N VAL A 222 15.72 -44.21 7.72
CA VAL A 222 14.94 -44.85 8.80
C VAL A 222 13.56 -45.23 8.28
N LEU A 223 12.90 -44.30 7.60
CA LEU A 223 11.57 -44.48 7.01
C LEU A 223 11.52 -45.71 6.11
N ARG A 224 12.53 -45.87 5.21
CA ARG A 224 12.64 -47.04 4.34
C ARG A 224 12.99 -48.32 5.09
N ALA A 225 13.85 -48.25 6.12
CA ALA A 225 14.21 -49.43 6.90
C ALA A 225 13.00 -50.02 7.65
N TYR A 226 12.02 -49.17 8.04
CA TYR A 226 10.81 -49.61 8.74
C TYR A 226 9.57 -49.71 7.83
N LEU A 227 9.74 -49.58 6.49
CA LEU A 227 8.64 -49.66 5.49
C LEU A 227 7.46 -48.70 5.81
N GLN A 228 7.79 -47.48 6.26
CA GLN A 228 6.79 -46.49 6.68
C GLN A 228 6.43 -45.49 5.58
N GLU A 229 6.73 -45.78 4.29
CA GLU A 229 6.45 -44.87 3.18
C GLU A 229 4.95 -44.58 3.02
N GLN A 230 4.10 -45.60 3.11
CA GLN A 230 2.64 -45.43 2.91
C GLN A 230 1.97 -44.62 4.02
N PRO A 231 2.24 -44.86 5.33
CA PRO A 231 1.77 -44.02 6.40
C PRO A 231 2.24 -42.57 6.27
N GLU A 232 3.49 -42.34 5.85
CA GLU A 232 4.05 -41.01 5.68
C GLU A 232 3.36 -40.26 4.54
N LEU A 233 3.14 -40.92 3.40
CA LEU A 233 2.38 -40.37 2.29
C LEU A 233 0.95 -39.98 2.70
N ALA A 234 0.26 -40.85 3.45
CA ALA A 234 -1.08 -40.56 3.93
C ALA A 234 -1.11 -39.36 4.90
N HIS A 235 -0.10 -39.25 5.76
CA HIS A 235 0.03 -38.12 6.66
C HIS A 235 0.29 -36.81 5.89
N PHE A 236 1.21 -36.83 4.93
CA PHE A 236 1.48 -35.66 4.08
C PHE A 236 0.25 -35.26 3.26
N GLU A 237 -0.50 -36.22 2.73
CA GLU A 237 -1.73 -35.95 2.01
C GLU A 237 -2.78 -35.26 2.89
N ALA A 238 -2.92 -35.67 4.15
CA ALA A 238 -3.81 -35.04 5.12
C ALA A 238 -3.42 -33.57 5.39
N LEU A 239 -2.13 -33.29 5.61
CA LEU A 239 -1.61 -31.94 5.79
C LEU A 239 -1.88 -31.07 4.55
N ASN A 240 -1.68 -31.62 3.35
CA ASN A 240 -1.89 -30.91 2.09
C ASN A 240 -3.38 -30.64 1.83
N ARG A 241 -4.26 -31.57 2.15
CA ARG A 241 -5.71 -31.35 2.09
C ARG A 241 -6.17 -30.22 3.00
N ASP A 242 -5.65 -30.15 4.23
CA ASP A 242 -5.97 -29.06 5.16
C ASP A 242 -5.45 -27.72 4.63
N TYR A 243 -4.23 -27.69 4.07
CA TYR A 243 -3.69 -26.51 3.41
C TYR A 243 -4.58 -26.01 2.25
N VAL A 244 -5.03 -26.92 1.39
CA VAL A 244 -5.95 -26.60 0.30
C VAL A 244 -7.28 -26.08 0.84
N ALA A 245 -7.85 -26.72 1.86
CA ALA A 245 -9.11 -26.29 2.48
C ALA A 245 -9.01 -24.86 3.06
N ARG A 246 -7.91 -24.53 3.72
CA ARG A 246 -7.65 -23.18 4.26
C ARG A 246 -7.47 -22.15 3.14
N ASN A 247 -6.77 -22.49 2.05
CA ASN A 247 -6.63 -21.62 0.89
C ASN A 247 -7.99 -21.35 0.21
N ILE A 248 -8.81 -22.38 0.03
CA ILE A 248 -10.16 -22.22 -0.53
C ILE A 248 -11.03 -21.33 0.38
N ALA A 249 -10.91 -21.48 1.71
CA ALA A 249 -11.63 -20.64 2.65
C ALA A 249 -11.19 -19.16 2.56
N LEU A 250 -9.90 -18.88 2.35
CA LEU A 250 -9.38 -17.53 2.08
C LEU A 250 -9.86 -17.01 0.72
N ALA A 251 -9.80 -17.85 -0.32
CA ALA A 251 -10.26 -17.50 -1.66
C ALA A 251 -11.75 -17.13 -1.68
N LYS A 252 -12.62 -17.89 -0.98
CA LYS A 252 -14.06 -17.58 -0.84
C LYS A 252 -14.27 -16.22 -0.15
N LEU A 253 -13.52 -15.92 0.90
CA LEU A 253 -13.61 -14.63 1.59
C LEU A 253 -13.19 -13.48 0.68
N SER A 254 -12.08 -13.63 -0.05
CA SER A 254 -11.59 -12.65 -1.02
C SER A 254 -12.53 -12.48 -2.20
N ALA A 255 -13.17 -13.58 -2.65
CA ALA A 255 -14.17 -13.56 -3.73
C ALA A 255 -15.43 -12.77 -3.37
N VAL A 256 -15.76 -12.61 -2.09
CA VAL A 256 -16.85 -11.74 -1.62
C VAL A 256 -16.35 -10.30 -1.42
N PHE A 257 -15.16 -10.13 -0.91
CA PHE A 257 -14.59 -8.82 -0.58
C PHE A 257 -14.49 -7.89 -1.79
N TYR A 258 -13.89 -8.35 -2.88
CA TYR A 258 -13.69 -7.49 -4.06
C TYR A 258 -15.01 -7.02 -4.71
N PRO A 259 -16.02 -7.87 -4.94
CA PRO A 259 -17.32 -7.42 -5.45
C PRO A 259 -18.04 -6.46 -4.50
N VAL A 260 -17.93 -6.66 -3.17
CA VAL A 260 -18.52 -5.73 -2.19
C VAL A 260 -17.86 -4.36 -2.30
N LEU A 261 -16.53 -4.29 -2.38
CA LEU A 261 -15.84 -3.01 -2.61
C LEU A 261 -16.27 -2.36 -3.91
N GLN A 262 -16.32 -3.12 -5.01
CA GLN A 262 -16.76 -2.59 -6.31
C GLN A 262 -18.20 -2.09 -6.28
N ALA A 263 -19.10 -2.77 -5.58
CA ALA A 263 -20.48 -2.34 -5.41
C ALA A 263 -20.58 -1.02 -4.61
N LEU A 264 -19.80 -0.87 -3.54
CA LEU A 264 -19.75 0.37 -2.76
C LEU A 264 -19.16 1.55 -3.57
N ILE A 265 -18.12 1.28 -4.36
CA ILE A 265 -17.56 2.24 -5.30
C ILE A 265 -18.59 2.63 -6.37
N GLY A 266 -19.25 1.64 -6.97
CA GLY A 266 -20.33 1.86 -7.93
C GLY A 266 -21.49 2.66 -7.35
N LEU A 267 -21.80 2.45 -6.06
CA LEU A 267 -22.80 3.24 -5.34
C LEU A 267 -22.39 4.73 -5.26
N SER A 268 -21.11 5.03 -5.03
CA SER A 268 -20.61 6.41 -5.05
C SER A 268 -20.82 7.07 -6.42
N PHE A 269 -20.50 6.38 -7.49
CA PHE A 269 -20.75 6.87 -8.85
C PHE A 269 -22.25 7.03 -9.15
N LEU A 270 -23.09 6.08 -8.71
CA LEU A 270 -24.53 6.16 -8.87
C LEU A 270 -25.13 7.38 -8.14
N LEU A 271 -24.65 7.64 -6.91
CA LEU A 271 -25.08 8.82 -6.13
C LEU A 271 -24.65 10.12 -6.81
N VAL A 272 -23.43 10.20 -7.33
CA VAL A 272 -22.98 11.36 -8.10
C VAL A 272 -23.77 11.51 -9.39
N LEU A 273 -24.08 10.41 -10.10
CA LEU A 273 -24.90 10.44 -11.31
C LEU A 273 -26.30 10.92 -11.00
N TRP A 274 -26.93 10.40 -9.97
CA TRP A 274 -28.29 10.77 -9.57
C TRP A 274 -28.37 12.21 -9.05
N ALA A 275 -27.60 12.55 -8.01
CA ALA A 275 -27.65 13.86 -7.38
C ALA A 275 -26.99 14.96 -8.23
N GLY A 276 -25.92 14.64 -8.94
CA GLY A 276 -25.27 15.56 -9.88
C GLY A 276 -26.11 15.74 -11.14
N GLY A 277 -26.69 14.67 -11.69
CA GLY A 277 -27.58 14.72 -12.85
C GLY A 277 -28.85 15.56 -12.59
N THR A 278 -29.52 15.38 -11.44
CA THR A 278 -30.67 16.21 -11.07
C THR A 278 -30.30 17.70 -10.97
N ARG A 279 -29.17 18.03 -10.37
CA ARG A 279 -28.66 19.40 -10.27
C ARG A 279 -28.24 20.00 -11.61
N LEU A 280 -27.73 19.17 -12.51
CA LEU A 280 -27.43 19.57 -13.88
C LEU A 280 -28.70 19.92 -14.63
N LEU A 281 -29.75 19.10 -14.52
CA LEU A 281 -31.07 19.36 -15.14
C LEU A 281 -31.76 20.60 -14.56
N GLU A 282 -31.56 20.87 -13.26
CA GLU A 282 -32.03 22.10 -12.58
C GLU A 282 -31.19 23.33 -12.92
N GLY A 283 -30.11 23.20 -13.71
CA GLY A 283 -29.21 24.32 -14.06
C GLY A 283 -28.35 24.81 -12.88
N ARG A 284 -28.25 24.05 -11.78
CA ARG A 284 -27.49 24.46 -10.58
C ARG A 284 -25.99 24.19 -10.73
N ILE A 285 -25.61 23.23 -11.56
CA ILE A 285 -24.23 22.90 -11.91
C ILE A 285 -24.09 22.81 -13.42
N SER A 286 -22.88 23.05 -13.94
CA SER A 286 -22.57 22.86 -15.35
C SER A 286 -22.24 21.40 -15.67
N LEU A 287 -22.29 21.04 -16.96
CA LEU A 287 -21.88 19.72 -17.44
C LEU A 287 -20.39 19.46 -17.11
N GLY A 288 -19.53 20.46 -17.26
CA GLY A 288 -18.13 20.35 -16.86
C GLY A 288 -17.94 20.10 -15.37
N THR A 289 -18.76 20.71 -14.51
CA THR A 289 -18.77 20.43 -13.07
C THR A 289 -19.12 18.98 -12.79
N PHE A 290 -20.15 18.44 -13.45
CA PHE A 290 -20.56 17.05 -13.31
C PHE A 290 -19.42 16.08 -13.72
N VAL A 291 -18.75 16.33 -14.86
CA VAL A 291 -17.61 15.53 -15.34
C VAL A 291 -16.43 15.63 -14.37
N MET A 292 -16.15 16.83 -13.84
CA MET A 292 -15.10 17.05 -12.84
C MET A 292 -15.33 16.20 -11.58
N PHE A 293 -16.57 16.17 -11.05
CA PHE A 293 -16.91 15.35 -9.88
C PHE A 293 -16.65 13.85 -10.15
N ASN A 294 -17.06 13.34 -11.31
CA ASN A 294 -16.77 11.95 -11.70
C ASN A 294 -15.27 11.68 -11.78
N THR A 295 -14.48 12.62 -12.29
CA THR A 295 -13.02 12.48 -12.38
C THR A 295 -12.38 12.45 -10.99
N TYR A 296 -12.78 13.34 -10.07
CA TYR A 296 -12.31 13.30 -8.67
C TYR A 296 -12.71 12.02 -7.97
N MET A 297 -13.93 11.52 -8.17
CA MET A 297 -14.34 10.23 -7.61
C MET A 297 -13.43 9.10 -8.10
N GLY A 298 -13.06 9.08 -9.38
CA GLY A 298 -12.09 8.14 -9.91
C GLY A 298 -10.71 8.23 -9.25
N MET A 299 -10.26 9.45 -8.89
CA MET A 299 -9.00 9.64 -8.15
C MET A 299 -9.08 9.17 -6.69
N LEU A 300 -10.22 9.40 -6.02
CA LEU A 300 -10.42 9.04 -4.62
C LEU A 300 -10.57 7.53 -4.38
N ILE A 301 -11.01 6.78 -5.38
CA ILE A 301 -11.14 5.31 -5.31
C ILE A 301 -9.78 4.63 -5.13
N TRP A 302 -8.74 5.20 -5.67
CA TRP A 302 -7.35 4.70 -5.53
C TRP A 302 -6.77 4.97 -4.15
#